data_3565028d286fd5c5f97fa4d19e07d0b1
#
_entry.id   3565028d286fd5c5f97fa4d19e07d0b1
#
_cell.length_a   1.000
_cell.length_b   1.000
_cell.length_c   1.000
_cell.angle_alpha   90.00
_cell.angle_beta   90.00
_cell.angle_gamma   90.00
#
_symmetry.space_group_name_H-M   'P 1'
#
loop_
_entity.id
_entity.type
_entity.pdbx_description
1 polymer ?
#
loop_
_entity_poly.entity_id
_entity_poly.type
_entity_poly.pdbx_seq_one_letter_code
_entity_poly.pdbx_strand_id
1 'polypeptide(L)'
;TTTKMKYFIRDFDRKSFDARAQKLRDIAEEMNKKYGEGKVEVEIVESYYNMREKIEPCMQLIDYAKEACKETGVEPDIAPIRGGTDGARLSFVGLPCPNLGTGGYGFHGAYEHITAEGMDKAAAIIKNIVLQFAK
;
A
#
# COMPACT_ATOMS: atom_id res chain seq x y z
N THR A 1 -32.05 15.33 -11.74
CA THR A 1 -30.78 14.78 -12.29
C THR A 1 -29.79 14.65 -11.16
N THR A 2 -29.21 13.48 -10.94
CA THR A 2 -28.20 13.23 -9.90
C THR A 2 -26.87 12.86 -10.58
N THR A 3 -25.78 13.38 -10.06
CA THR A 3 -24.42 13.03 -10.51
C THR A 3 -23.70 12.32 -9.36
N LYS A 4 -23.09 11.17 -9.64
CA LYS A 4 -22.25 10.45 -8.68
C LYS A 4 -20.80 10.57 -9.09
N MET A 5 -19.96 11.02 -8.16
CA MET A 5 -18.51 11.13 -8.37
C MET A 5 -17.79 10.19 -7.39
N LYS A 6 -16.74 9.55 -7.85
CA LYS A 6 -15.90 8.67 -7.03
C LYS A 6 -14.50 9.25 -6.94
N TYR A 7 -14.05 9.50 -5.72
CA TYR A 7 -12.70 9.98 -5.42
C TYR A 7 -11.91 8.92 -4.67
N PHE A 8 -10.59 8.97 -4.82
CA PHE A 8 -9.67 8.18 -4.03
C PHE A 8 -8.79 9.11 -3.22
N ILE A 9 -8.89 9.01 -1.88
CA ILE A 9 -7.98 9.69 -0.97
C ILE A 9 -6.81 8.74 -0.71
N ARG A 10 -5.59 9.24 -0.90
CA ARG A 10 -4.37 8.49 -0.64
C ARG A 10 -3.36 9.37 0.07
N ASP A 11 -2.81 8.87 1.16
CA ASP A 11 -1.70 9.49 1.87
C ASP A 11 -0.94 8.40 2.64
N PHE A 12 0.34 8.61 2.87
CA PHE A 12 1.17 7.71 3.67
C PHE A 12 1.11 8.07 5.16
N ASP A 13 0.81 9.33 5.47
CA ASP A 13 0.64 9.83 6.83
C ASP A 13 -0.82 9.82 7.25
N ARG A 14 -1.10 9.25 8.42
CA ARG A 14 -2.45 9.10 8.94
C ARG A 14 -3.15 10.44 9.17
N LYS A 15 -2.45 11.41 9.76
CA LYS A 15 -3.05 12.72 10.06
C LYS A 15 -3.40 13.47 8.78
N SER A 16 -2.52 13.43 7.79
CA SER A 16 -2.76 14.00 6.47
C SER A 16 -3.92 13.33 5.75
N PHE A 17 -4.03 12.00 5.86
CA PHE A 17 -5.16 11.24 5.32
C PHE A 17 -6.49 11.70 5.94
N ASP A 18 -6.56 11.73 7.28
CA ASP A 18 -7.77 12.13 8.02
C ASP A 18 -8.16 13.59 7.72
N ALA A 19 -7.17 14.50 7.61
CA ALA A 19 -7.39 15.89 7.25
C ALA A 19 -7.98 16.04 5.83
N ARG A 20 -7.53 15.23 4.86
CA ARG A 20 -8.09 15.22 3.49
C ARG A 20 -9.52 14.70 3.49
N ALA A 21 -9.81 13.66 4.26
CA ALA A 21 -11.17 13.14 4.41
C ALA A 21 -12.10 14.19 5.04
N GLN A 22 -11.64 14.87 6.09
CA GLN A 22 -12.40 15.92 6.74
C GLN A 22 -12.68 17.09 5.78
N LYS A 23 -11.70 17.52 5.00
CA LYS A 23 -11.88 18.58 4.02
C LYS A 23 -12.98 18.29 3.00
N LEU A 24 -13.16 17.03 2.59
CA LEU A 24 -14.29 16.68 1.71
C LEU A 24 -15.63 16.85 2.41
N ARG A 25 -15.73 16.50 3.69
CA ARG A 25 -16.96 16.75 4.49
C ARG A 25 -17.25 18.23 4.62
N ASP A 26 -16.23 19.01 4.95
CA ASP A 26 -16.37 20.47 5.10
C ASP A 26 -16.85 21.14 3.79
N ILE A 27 -16.30 20.72 2.66
CA ILE A 27 -16.73 21.21 1.33
C ILE A 27 -18.19 20.84 1.07
N ALA A 28 -18.60 19.61 1.39
CA ALA A 28 -20.01 19.21 1.23
C ALA A 28 -20.96 20.06 2.08
N GLU A 29 -20.58 20.35 3.33
CA GLU A 29 -21.34 21.24 4.21
C GLU A 29 -21.43 22.68 3.65
N GLU A 30 -20.32 23.24 3.18
CA GLU A 30 -20.31 24.57 2.56
C GLU A 30 -21.21 24.62 1.32
N MET A 31 -21.17 23.58 0.49
CA MET A 31 -22.02 23.48 -0.69
C MET A 31 -23.50 23.38 -0.32
N ASN A 32 -23.81 22.58 0.71
CA ASN A 32 -25.20 22.50 1.22
C ASN A 32 -25.70 23.81 1.81
N LYS A 33 -24.87 24.53 2.54
CA LYS A 33 -25.22 25.90 3.03
C LYS A 33 -25.51 26.87 1.88
N LYS A 34 -24.75 26.74 0.77
CA LYS A 34 -24.87 27.63 -0.39
C LYS A 34 -26.03 27.28 -1.32
N TYR A 35 -26.28 26.01 -1.57
CA TYR A 35 -27.21 25.55 -2.61
C TYR A 35 -28.47 24.86 -2.07
N GLY A 36 -28.56 24.69 -0.76
CA GLY A 36 -29.67 24.03 -0.06
C GLY A 36 -29.27 22.69 0.52
N GLU A 37 -29.87 22.30 1.62
CA GLU A 37 -29.60 21.09 2.36
C GLU A 37 -29.85 19.84 1.50
N GLY A 38 -29.00 18.80 1.65
CA GLY A 38 -29.10 17.54 0.93
C GLY A 38 -28.75 17.60 -0.56
N LYS A 39 -28.14 18.69 -1.03
CA LYS A 39 -27.69 18.80 -2.44
C LYS A 39 -26.38 18.09 -2.69
N VAL A 40 -25.53 17.95 -1.67
CA VAL A 40 -24.27 17.22 -1.74
C VAL A 40 -24.21 16.24 -0.59
N GLU A 41 -24.08 14.96 -0.93
CA GLU A 41 -23.87 13.89 0.02
C GLU A 41 -22.46 13.33 -0.16
N VAL A 42 -21.75 13.09 0.95
CA VAL A 42 -20.41 12.52 0.95
C VAL A 42 -20.40 11.24 1.76
N GLU A 43 -20.11 10.13 1.11
CA GLU A 43 -19.84 8.85 1.75
C GLU A 43 -18.33 8.59 1.69
N ILE A 44 -17.70 8.35 2.84
CA ILE A 44 -16.28 8.00 2.93
C ILE A 44 -16.16 6.58 3.45
N VAL A 45 -15.66 5.70 2.58
CA VAL A 45 -15.42 4.29 2.90
C VAL A 45 -13.93 4.10 3.08
N GLU A 46 -13.50 3.77 4.29
CA GLU A 46 -12.13 3.44 4.62
C GLU A 46 -11.87 1.98 4.26
N SER A 47 -10.83 1.70 3.46
CA SER A 47 -10.52 0.36 3.02
C SER A 47 -9.28 -0.23 3.70
N TYR A 48 -8.21 0.53 3.86
CA TYR A 48 -6.98 0.16 4.53
C TYR A 48 -6.12 1.40 4.76
N TYR A 49 -5.16 1.29 5.68
CA TYR A 49 -4.17 2.33 5.97
C TYR A 49 -2.76 1.87 5.58
N ASN A 50 -1.76 2.72 5.81
CA ASN A 50 -0.38 2.32 5.61
C ASN A 50 -0.02 1.19 6.57
N MET A 51 0.41 0.06 6.02
CA MET A 51 0.78 -1.13 6.80
C MET A 51 1.99 -0.90 7.72
N ARG A 52 2.74 0.17 7.53
CA ARG A 52 3.93 0.49 8.30
C ARG A 52 3.68 0.41 9.80
N GLU A 53 2.55 0.94 10.30
CA GLU A 53 2.20 0.90 11.73
C GLU A 53 2.06 -0.54 12.28
N LYS A 54 1.78 -1.52 11.42
CA LYS A 54 1.68 -2.95 11.76
C LYS A 54 2.99 -3.70 11.55
N ILE A 55 3.87 -3.17 10.70
CA ILE A 55 5.17 -3.77 10.42
C ILE A 55 6.25 -3.27 11.40
N GLU A 56 6.19 -2.02 11.87
CA GLU A 56 7.16 -1.46 12.81
C GLU A 56 7.42 -2.33 14.06
N PRO A 57 6.42 -2.99 14.69
CA PRO A 57 6.68 -3.91 15.79
C PRO A 57 7.40 -5.21 15.39
N CYS A 58 7.51 -5.49 14.09
CA CYS A 58 8.03 -6.74 13.51
C CYS A 58 9.11 -6.47 12.46
N MET A 59 10.01 -5.49 12.70
CA MET A 59 11.02 -5.05 11.73
C MET A 59 11.99 -6.16 11.31
N GLN A 60 12.13 -7.24 12.09
CA GLN A 60 12.91 -8.42 11.67
C GLN A 60 12.45 -9.00 10.33
N LEU A 61 11.16 -8.86 9.95
CA LEU A 61 10.65 -9.28 8.65
C LEU A 61 11.33 -8.52 7.51
N ILE A 62 11.51 -7.22 7.70
CA ILE A 62 12.19 -6.34 6.74
C ILE A 62 13.69 -6.64 6.70
N ASP A 63 14.30 -6.86 7.86
CA ASP A 63 15.73 -7.13 7.93
C ASP A 63 16.08 -8.46 7.27
N TYR A 64 15.29 -9.51 7.47
CA TYR A 64 15.44 -10.78 6.76
C TYR A 64 15.28 -10.64 5.24
N ALA A 65 14.29 -9.86 4.80
CA ALA A 65 14.10 -9.59 3.39
C ALA A 65 15.29 -8.83 2.77
N LYS A 66 15.83 -7.82 3.48
CA LYS A 66 17.03 -7.08 3.05
C LYS A 66 18.25 -7.99 2.93
N GLU A 67 18.47 -8.84 3.91
CA GLU A 67 19.60 -9.78 3.89
C GLU A 67 19.46 -10.77 2.75
N ALA A 68 18.28 -11.35 2.56
CA ALA A 68 17.99 -12.25 1.46
C ALA A 68 18.19 -11.59 0.08
N CYS A 69 17.84 -10.32 -0.08
CA CYS A 69 18.14 -9.55 -1.30
C CYS A 69 19.66 -9.46 -1.53
N LYS A 70 20.41 -9.05 -0.51
CA LYS A 70 21.88 -8.93 -0.61
C LYS A 70 22.57 -10.24 -0.94
N GLU A 71 22.13 -11.34 -0.32
CA GLU A 71 22.64 -12.68 -0.61
C GLU A 71 22.42 -13.11 -2.06
N THR A 72 21.39 -12.57 -2.73
CA THR A 72 21.11 -12.81 -4.16
C THR A 72 21.71 -11.76 -5.10
N GLY A 73 22.53 -10.85 -4.57
CA GLY A 73 23.15 -9.77 -5.35
C GLY A 73 22.15 -8.71 -5.81
N VAL A 74 21.07 -8.51 -5.03
CA VAL A 74 20.07 -7.46 -5.25
C VAL A 74 20.21 -6.44 -4.14
N GLU A 75 20.41 -5.16 -4.48
CA GLU A 75 20.38 -4.08 -3.50
C GLU A 75 18.94 -3.80 -3.09
N PRO A 76 18.59 -3.94 -1.80
CA PRO A 76 17.22 -3.72 -1.35
C PRO A 76 16.87 -2.24 -1.31
N ASP A 77 15.76 -1.86 -1.93
CA ASP A 77 15.14 -0.55 -1.80
C ASP A 77 13.84 -0.67 -0.99
N ILE A 78 13.73 0.15 0.07
CA ILE A 78 12.54 0.17 0.93
C ILE A 78 11.79 1.46 0.67
N ALA A 79 10.71 1.35 -0.07
CA ALA A 79 9.88 2.47 -0.42
C ALA A 79 8.39 2.22 -0.08
N PRO A 80 7.64 3.28 0.25
CA PRO A 80 6.20 3.14 0.43
C PRO A 80 5.53 2.84 -0.91
N ILE A 81 4.63 1.84 -0.92
CA ILE A 81 3.84 1.52 -2.10
C ILE A 81 2.61 2.43 -2.22
N ARG A 82 2.37 2.95 -3.42
CA ARG A 82 1.26 3.88 -3.70
C ARG A 82 -0.12 3.21 -3.74
N GLY A 83 -0.17 1.93 -4.05
CA GLY A 83 -1.40 1.15 -4.17
C GLY A 83 -1.78 0.45 -2.88
N GLY A 84 -3.02 -0.05 -2.86
CA GLY A 84 -3.43 -1.03 -1.87
C GLY A 84 -2.93 -2.41 -2.24
N THR A 85 -2.57 -3.19 -1.23
CA THR A 85 -2.14 -4.57 -1.39
C THR A 85 -2.88 -5.46 -0.40
N ASP A 86 -2.95 -6.74 -0.70
CA ASP A 86 -3.49 -7.72 0.24
C ASP A 86 -2.64 -7.79 1.51
N GLY A 87 -1.32 -7.57 1.40
CA GLY A 87 -0.43 -7.47 2.56
C GLY A 87 -0.82 -6.36 3.53
N ALA A 88 -1.30 -5.20 3.04
CA ALA A 88 -1.83 -4.16 3.90
C ALA A 88 -3.06 -4.66 4.68
N ARG A 89 -4.02 -5.29 4.00
CA ARG A 89 -5.22 -5.84 4.65
C ARG A 89 -4.89 -6.92 5.67
N LEU A 90 -4.02 -7.86 5.30
CA LEU A 90 -3.55 -8.93 6.18
C LEU A 90 -2.87 -8.37 7.44
N SER A 91 -2.07 -7.33 7.28
CA SER A 91 -1.39 -6.67 8.41
C SER A 91 -2.40 -6.09 9.42
N PHE A 92 -3.52 -5.53 8.95
CA PHE A 92 -4.55 -4.98 9.83
C PHE A 92 -5.46 -6.03 10.49
N VAL A 93 -5.47 -7.27 10.00
CA VAL A 93 -6.18 -8.39 10.66
C VAL A 93 -5.25 -9.28 11.50
N GLY A 94 -4.04 -8.81 11.78
CA GLY A 94 -3.13 -9.45 12.74
C GLY A 94 -2.02 -10.30 12.11
N LEU A 95 -1.87 -10.29 10.78
CA LEU A 95 -0.76 -10.94 10.08
C LEU A 95 0.15 -9.87 9.46
N PRO A 96 1.23 -9.43 10.12
CA PRO A 96 2.19 -8.49 9.54
C PRO A 96 2.76 -9.05 8.23
N CYS A 97 2.43 -8.40 7.12
CA CYS A 97 2.70 -8.92 5.78
C CYS A 97 3.28 -7.81 4.88
N PRO A 98 4.59 -7.52 4.99
CA PRO A 98 5.24 -6.57 4.10
C PRO A 98 5.26 -7.10 2.66
N ASN A 99 5.23 -6.18 1.70
CA ASN A 99 5.33 -6.55 0.30
C ASN A 99 6.78 -6.80 -0.11
N LEU A 100 6.97 -7.78 -0.98
CA LEU A 100 8.24 -8.06 -1.63
C LEU A 100 8.15 -7.71 -3.12
N GLY A 101 9.20 -7.10 -3.67
CA GLY A 101 9.31 -6.82 -5.09
C GLY A 101 9.38 -8.11 -5.91
N THR A 102 8.68 -8.15 -7.02
CA THR A 102 8.65 -9.32 -7.92
C THR A 102 9.77 -9.30 -8.97
N GLY A 103 10.45 -8.15 -9.16
CA GLY A 103 11.43 -7.95 -10.23
C GLY A 103 10.82 -7.66 -11.60
N GLY A 104 9.52 -7.34 -11.66
CA GLY A 104 8.83 -6.96 -12.90
C GLY A 104 8.92 -5.47 -13.21
N TYR A 105 8.53 -5.11 -14.43
CA TYR A 105 8.58 -3.77 -14.98
C TYR A 105 7.28 -3.41 -15.70
N GLY A 106 7.01 -2.11 -15.82
CA GLY A 106 5.90 -1.60 -16.61
C GLY A 106 4.52 -1.96 -16.06
N PHE A 107 4.40 -2.14 -14.75
CA PHE A 107 3.17 -2.57 -14.07
C PHE A 107 1.94 -1.78 -14.50
N HIS A 108 0.84 -2.50 -14.75
CA HIS A 108 -0.43 -1.99 -15.25
C HIS A 108 -0.37 -1.39 -16.66
N GLY A 109 0.75 -1.52 -17.37
CA GLY A 109 0.93 -1.05 -18.73
C GLY A 109 0.81 -2.16 -19.79
N ALA A 110 0.66 -1.76 -21.05
CA ALA A 110 0.62 -2.70 -22.18
C ALA A 110 1.94 -3.48 -22.37
N TYR A 111 3.02 -2.99 -21.79
CA TYR A 111 4.35 -3.58 -21.86
C TYR A 111 4.81 -4.14 -20.51
N GLU A 112 3.88 -4.53 -19.65
CA GLU A 112 4.20 -5.17 -18.39
C GLU A 112 4.96 -6.49 -18.65
N HIS A 113 6.12 -6.62 -18.03
CA HIS A 113 6.99 -7.79 -18.26
C HIS A 113 7.88 -8.06 -17.05
N ILE A 114 8.46 -9.25 -17.06
CA ILE A 114 9.52 -9.67 -16.15
C ILE A 114 10.55 -10.48 -16.96
N THR A 115 11.81 -10.39 -16.59
CA THR A 115 12.86 -11.23 -17.19
C THR A 115 12.97 -12.57 -16.48
N ALA A 116 13.52 -13.59 -17.14
CA ALA A 116 13.78 -14.89 -16.53
C ALA A 116 14.70 -14.75 -15.31
N GLU A 117 15.76 -13.94 -15.43
CA GLU A 117 16.69 -13.65 -14.34
C GLU A 117 16.01 -12.96 -13.15
N GLY A 118 15.04 -12.09 -13.44
CA GLY A 118 14.21 -11.42 -12.42
C GLY A 118 13.36 -12.43 -11.64
N MET A 119 12.75 -13.38 -12.33
CA MET A 119 11.99 -14.48 -11.70
C MET A 119 12.87 -15.37 -10.84
N ASP A 120 14.04 -15.77 -11.35
CA ASP A 120 14.99 -16.59 -10.61
C ASP A 120 15.49 -15.91 -9.34
N LYS A 121 15.81 -14.62 -9.42
CA LYS A 121 16.19 -13.82 -8.25
C LYS A 121 15.06 -13.69 -7.24
N ALA A 122 13.84 -13.41 -7.68
CA ALA A 122 12.69 -13.33 -6.79
C ALA A 122 12.44 -14.66 -6.05
N ALA A 123 12.53 -15.78 -6.76
CA ALA A 123 12.40 -17.11 -6.15
C ALA A 123 13.53 -17.40 -5.14
N ALA A 124 14.76 -17.02 -5.46
CA ALA A 124 15.91 -17.17 -4.55
C ALA A 124 15.76 -16.30 -3.30
N ILE A 125 15.29 -15.07 -3.43
CA ILE A 125 15.03 -14.17 -2.29
C ILE A 125 13.98 -14.78 -1.36
N ILE A 126 12.86 -15.27 -1.90
CA ILE A 126 11.81 -15.92 -1.10
C ILE A 126 12.36 -17.12 -0.33
N LYS A 127 13.12 -17.99 -1.02
CA LYS A 127 13.78 -19.12 -0.38
C LYS A 127 14.71 -18.70 0.75
N ASN A 128 15.54 -17.67 0.54
CA ASN A 128 16.48 -17.18 1.54
C ASN A 128 15.77 -16.57 2.75
N ILE A 129 14.65 -15.85 2.53
CA ILE A 129 13.81 -15.35 3.64
C ILE A 129 13.34 -16.53 4.52
N VAL A 130 12.80 -17.59 3.91
CA VAL A 130 12.34 -18.78 4.66
C VAL A 130 13.47 -19.39 5.46
N LEU A 131 14.66 -19.50 4.88
CA LEU A 131 15.84 -20.03 5.56
C LEU A 131 16.32 -19.16 6.73
N GLN A 132 16.10 -17.86 6.72
CA GLN A 132 16.41 -17.00 7.87
C GLN A 132 15.53 -17.31 9.09
N PHE A 133 14.30 -17.74 8.89
CA PHE A 133 13.42 -18.17 9.99
C PHE A 133 13.74 -19.57 10.53
N ALA A 134 14.55 -20.35 9.83
CA ALA A 134 14.96 -21.70 10.24
C ALA A 134 16.24 -21.69 11.09
N LYS A 135 16.89 -20.53 11.27
CA LYS A 135 18.07 -20.35 12.11
C LYS A 135 17.66 -20.04 13.54
#